data_57caccff0bead28a306c9ef845cd158d
#
_entry.id   57caccff0bead28a306c9ef845cd158d
#
_cell.length_a   1.000
_cell.length_b   1.000
_cell.length_c   1.000
_cell.angle_alpha   90.00
_cell.angle_beta   90.00
_cell.angle_gamma   90.00
#
_symmetry.space_group_name_H-M   'P 1'
#
loop_
_entity.id
_entity.type
_entity.pdbx_description
1 polymer ?
#
loop_
_entity_poly.entity_id
_entity_poly.type
_entity_poly.pdbx_seq_one_letter_code
_entity_poly.pdbx_strand_id
1 'polypeptide(L)'
;MARYSGVVRSITPSTTDDNWVLAAGASESCKVNEVHWGGEVTTSTAMHTRVARSSGQTGNTTAGSVAKIHPNSVTNVVSFGTTFATTQPTLDAGDLFAESWNAHGGVVRWLAAPGEEFVLL
;
A
#
# COMPACT_ATOMS: atom_id res chain seq x y z
N MET A 1 15.23 10.62 11.57
CA MET A 1 14.10 10.46 10.63
C MET A 1 13.05 9.57 11.26
N ALA A 2 11.80 10.01 11.24
CA ALA A 2 10.70 9.22 11.76
C ALA A 2 10.35 8.07 10.79
N ARG A 3 10.04 6.90 11.34
CA ARG A 3 9.64 5.72 10.58
C ARG A 3 8.30 5.20 11.08
N TYR A 4 7.49 4.72 10.14
CA TYR A 4 6.15 4.23 10.39
C TYR A 4 5.93 2.91 9.68
N SER A 5 5.00 2.12 10.19
CA SER A 5 4.54 0.88 9.57
C SER A 5 3.02 0.96 9.42
N GLY A 6 2.53 0.78 8.21
CA GLY A 6 1.10 0.63 7.93
C GLY A 6 0.78 -0.83 7.66
N VAL A 7 -0.19 -1.38 8.37
CA VAL A 7 -0.59 -2.79 8.25
C VAL A 7 -2.09 -2.91 8.11
N VAL A 8 -2.52 -3.72 7.16
CA VAL A 8 -3.91 -4.15 7.00
C VAL A 8 -3.96 -5.67 6.98
N ARG A 9 -4.90 -6.22 7.70
CA ARG A 9 -5.18 -7.65 7.72
C ARG A 9 -6.41 -7.97 6.89
N SER A 10 -6.42 -9.12 6.25
CA SER A 10 -7.61 -9.68 5.59
C SER A 10 -8.22 -8.76 4.53
N ILE A 11 -7.41 -8.26 3.61
CA ILE A 11 -7.92 -7.57 2.43
C ILE A 11 -8.56 -8.60 1.51
N THR A 12 -9.82 -8.38 1.13
CA THR A 12 -10.46 -9.13 0.04
C THR A 12 -10.00 -8.52 -1.28
N PRO A 13 -9.20 -9.22 -2.09
CA PRO A 13 -8.71 -8.66 -3.33
C PRO A 13 -9.83 -8.46 -4.35
N SER A 14 -9.74 -7.39 -5.10
CA SER A 14 -10.60 -7.11 -6.26
C SER A 14 -9.76 -7.12 -7.52
N THR A 15 -10.35 -7.58 -8.63
CA THR A 15 -9.74 -7.51 -9.95
C THR A 15 -10.06 -6.23 -10.70
N THR A 16 -11.04 -5.49 -10.21
CA THR A 16 -11.55 -4.26 -10.86
C THR A 16 -11.25 -3.00 -10.05
N ASP A 17 -11.10 -3.16 -8.73
CA ASP A 17 -10.96 -2.05 -7.80
C ASP A 17 -9.57 -2.08 -7.14
N ASP A 18 -9.10 -0.92 -6.73
CA ASP A 18 -7.87 -0.83 -5.96
C ASP A 18 -8.04 -1.47 -4.57
N ASN A 19 -7.02 -2.18 -4.12
CA ASN A 19 -7.08 -2.89 -2.85
C ASN A 19 -6.63 -2.03 -1.67
N TRP A 20 -5.70 -1.13 -1.90
CA TRP A 20 -5.19 -0.22 -0.87
C TRP A 20 -4.57 1.02 -1.48
N VAL A 21 -4.48 2.08 -0.70
CA VAL A 21 -3.83 3.33 -1.06
C VAL A 21 -3.01 3.87 0.10
N LEU A 22 -1.88 4.47 -0.24
CA LEU A 22 -1.04 5.22 0.69
C LEU A 22 -0.88 6.63 0.14
N ALA A 23 -1.20 7.64 0.93
CA ALA A 23 -1.11 9.04 0.53
C ALA A 23 -0.34 9.86 1.57
N ALA A 24 0.55 10.72 1.12
CA ALA A 24 1.20 11.71 1.97
C ALA A 24 0.24 12.87 2.29
N GLY A 25 0.45 13.52 3.41
CA GLY A 25 -0.24 14.77 3.75
C GLY A 25 0.12 15.91 2.81
N ALA A 26 -0.70 16.96 2.79
CA ALA A 26 -0.62 18.04 1.81
C ALA A 26 0.70 18.83 1.81
N SER A 27 1.42 18.84 2.92
CA SER A 27 2.67 19.61 3.08
C SER A 27 3.88 18.75 3.35
N GLU A 28 3.74 17.44 3.22
CA GLU A 28 4.78 16.49 3.61
C GLU A 28 5.09 15.52 2.48
N SER A 29 6.32 15.10 2.42
CA SER A 29 6.72 13.98 1.57
C SER A 29 7.04 12.75 2.41
N CYS A 30 6.78 11.59 1.84
CA CYS A 30 7.03 10.32 2.50
C CYS A 30 7.78 9.40 1.54
N LYS A 31 8.68 8.59 2.09
CA LYS A 31 9.38 7.56 1.34
C LYS A 31 8.88 6.19 1.75
N VAL A 32 8.54 5.38 0.76
CA VAL A 32 8.16 3.98 0.97
C VAL A 32 9.39 3.11 0.73
N ASN A 33 9.87 2.49 1.79
CA ASN A 33 11.08 1.66 1.75
C ASN A 33 10.77 0.18 1.53
N GLU A 34 9.59 -0.24 1.91
CA GLU A 34 9.20 -1.65 1.85
C GLU A 34 7.71 -1.80 1.64
N VAL A 35 7.33 -2.73 0.78
CA VAL A 35 5.98 -3.21 0.60
C VAL A 35 5.99 -4.73 0.73
N HIS A 36 5.10 -5.27 1.54
CA HIS A 36 5.05 -6.69 1.82
C HIS A 36 3.60 -7.16 1.90
N TRP A 37 3.29 -8.27 1.27
CA TRP A 37 1.98 -8.92 1.40
C TRP A 37 2.11 -10.44 1.36
N GLY A 38 1.13 -11.09 1.92
CA GLY A 38 1.05 -12.54 1.95
C GLY A 38 -0.39 -13.02 1.70
N GLY A 39 -0.53 -14.25 1.29
CA GLY A 39 -1.81 -14.88 0.98
C GLY A 39 -2.27 -15.85 2.07
N GLU A 40 -3.57 -15.82 2.36
CA GLU A 40 -4.23 -16.67 3.36
C GLU A 40 -5.32 -17.59 2.77
N VAL A 41 -5.42 -17.68 1.44
CA VAL A 41 -6.42 -18.56 0.83
C VAL A 41 -6.12 -20.03 1.07
N THR A 42 -7.14 -20.84 1.12
CA THR A 42 -7.04 -22.25 1.49
C THR A 42 -6.66 -23.18 0.33
N THR A 43 -6.68 -22.66 -0.89
CA THR A 43 -6.34 -23.43 -2.10
C THR A 43 -5.34 -22.67 -2.95
N SER A 44 -4.58 -23.38 -3.79
CA SER A 44 -3.65 -22.76 -4.72
C SER A 44 -4.38 -21.80 -5.67
N THR A 45 -4.01 -20.55 -5.64
CA THR A 45 -4.63 -19.49 -6.44
C THR A 45 -3.55 -18.54 -6.97
N ALA A 46 -3.43 -18.48 -8.28
CA ALA A 46 -2.51 -17.54 -8.91
C ALA A 46 -3.06 -16.12 -8.79
N MET A 47 -2.21 -15.21 -8.34
CA MET A 47 -2.51 -13.79 -8.21
C MET A 47 -1.45 -12.95 -8.91
N HIS A 48 -1.89 -11.83 -9.47
CA HIS A 48 -1.00 -10.80 -9.98
C HIS A 48 -1.33 -9.48 -9.28
N THR A 49 -0.34 -8.89 -8.65
CA THR A 49 -0.50 -7.64 -7.90
C THR A 49 0.48 -6.60 -8.40
N ARG A 50 0.03 -5.38 -8.50
CA ARG A 50 0.86 -4.26 -8.91
C ARG A 50 0.74 -3.08 -7.94
N VAL A 51 1.78 -2.29 -7.87
CA VAL A 51 1.81 -1.00 -7.19
C VAL A 51 2.04 0.08 -8.23
N ALA A 52 1.15 1.05 -8.29
CA ALA A 52 1.21 2.15 -9.24
C ALA A 52 0.92 3.48 -8.53
N ARG A 53 1.34 4.57 -9.13
CA ARG A 53 0.91 5.90 -8.67
C ARG A 53 -0.54 6.11 -9.01
N SER A 54 -1.23 6.86 -8.17
CA SER A 54 -2.63 7.18 -8.37
C SER A 54 -2.94 8.64 -8.03
N SER A 55 -4.07 9.12 -8.52
CA SER A 55 -4.61 10.44 -8.23
C SER A 55 -6.12 10.37 -8.05
N GLY A 56 -6.72 11.43 -7.52
CA GLY A 56 -8.17 11.54 -7.40
C GLY A 56 -8.79 10.64 -6.33
N GLN A 57 -8.00 10.19 -5.36
CA GLN A 57 -8.55 9.47 -4.22
C GLN A 57 -9.34 10.45 -3.34
N THR A 58 -10.62 10.28 -3.31
CA THR A 58 -11.51 11.01 -2.43
C THR A 58 -11.90 10.12 -1.26
N GLY A 59 -11.50 10.50 -0.11
CA GLY A 59 -11.78 10.10 1.26
C GLY A 59 -12.72 8.96 1.68
N ASN A 60 -13.09 8.04 0.83
CA ASN A 60 -14.08 6.99 1.12
C ASN A 60 -13.43 5.62 1.36
N THR A 61 -12.34 5.61 2.08
CA THR A 61 -11.63 4.36 2.38
C THR A 61 -11.85 3.96 3.83
N THR A 62 -11.83 2.66 4.08
CA THR A 62 -11.64 2.15 5.43
C THR A 62 -10.20 2.44 5.85
N ALA A 63 -10.02 3.22 6.91
CA ALA A 63 -8.69 3.58 7.37
C ALA A 63 -7.91 2.37 7.86
N GLY A 64 -6.67 2.25 7.40
CA GLY A 64 -5.70 1.30 7.94
C GLY A 64 -4.99 1.87 9.16
N SER A 65 -4.35 1.01 9.92
CA SER A 65 -3.54 1.41 11.06
C SER A 65 -2.13 1.78 10.63
N VAL A 66 -1.65 2.93 11.09
CA VAL A 66 -0.26 3.35 10.93
C VAL A 66 0.39 3.46 12.30
N ALA A 67 1.38 2.64 12.55
CA ALA A 67 2.11 2.60 13.82
C ALA A 67 3.45 3.30 13.72
N LYS A 68 3.84 3.97 14.79
CA LYS A 68 5.20 4.51 14.93
C LYS A 68 6.18 3.38 15.22
N ILE A 69 7.26 3.28 14.47
CA ILE A 69 8.35 2.34 14.78
C ILE A 69 9.11 2.82 16.01
N HIS A 70 9.31 4.12 16.12
CA HIS A 70 9.86 4.75 17.33
C HIS A 70 8.74 5.46 18.13
N PRO A 71 8.55 5.14 19.41
CA PRO A 71 7.47 5.72 20.22
C PRO A 71 7.50 7.25 20.29
N ASN A 72 8.71 7.80 20.28
CA ASN A 72 8.92 9.25 20.37
C ASN A 72 8.85 10.00 19.04
N SER A 73 8.56 9.29 17.93
CA SER A 73 8.37 9.96 16.65
C SER A 73 7.15 10.87 16.65
N VAL A 74 7.21 11.93 15.86
CA VAL A 74 6.07 12.81 15.63
C VAL A 74 4.88 12.03 15.04
N THR A 75 3.69 12.58 15.17
CA THR A 75 2.50 11.98 14.54
C THR A 75 2.70 11.91 13.04
N ASN A 76 2.34 10.78 12.45
CA ASN A 76 2.44 10.61 11.01
C ASN A 76 1.46 11.52 10.26
N VAL A 77 1.83 11.90 9.05
CA VAL A 77 1.01 12.68 8.13
C VAL A 77 0.58 11.86 6.90
N VAL A 78 0.78 10.56 6.99
CA VAL A 78 0.45 9.61 5.92
C VAL A 78 -0.90 8.99 6.23
N SER A 79 -1.77 8.94 5.25
CA SER A 79 -3.00 8.17 5.31
C SER A 79 -2.83 6.84 4.58
N PHE A 80 -3.39 5.79 5.17
CA PHE A 80 -3.41 4.45 4.61
C PHE A 80 -4.85 3.95 4.65
N GLY A 81 -5.37 3.55 3.50
CA GLY A 81 -6.76 3.12 3.39
C GLY A 81 -6.93 1.91 2.50
N THR A 82 -7.99 1.18 2.75
CA THR A 82 -8.45 0.03 1.96
C THR A 82 -9.92 0.22 1.65
N THR A 83 -10.43 -0.47 0.65
CA THR A 83 -11.86 -0.46 0.30
C THR A 83 -12.37 0.94 -0.05
N PHE A 84 -12.65 1.15 -1.32
CA PHE A 84 -13.18 2.43 -1.81
C PHE A 84 -14.69 2.31 -1.99
N ALA A 85 -15.45 3.09 -1.25
CA ALA A 85 -16.92 2.98 -1.22
C ALA A 85 -17.60 3.55 -2.46
N THR A 86 -17.08 4.63 -3.04
CA THR A 86 -17.79 5.33 -4.14
C THR A 86 -16.91 5.68 -5.33
N THR A 87 -15.64 6.00 -5.13
CA THR A 87 -14.77 6.45 -6.22
C THR A 87 -13.41 5.78 -6.12
N GLN A 88 -13.02 5.08 -7.18
CA GLN A 88 -11.68 4.51 -7.28
C GLN A 88 -10.67 5.59 -7.69
N PRO A 89 -9.44 5.56 -7.16
CA PRO A 89 -8.38 6.41 -7.69
C PRO A 89 -8.08 6.09 -9.15
N THR A 90 -7.62 7.08 -9.88
CA THR A 90 -7.11 6.87 -11.24
C THR A 90 -5.67 6.43 -11.16
N LEU A 91 -5.36 5.26 -11.69
CA LEU A 91 -4.00 4.75 -11.75
C LEU A 91 -3.22 5.32 -12.93
N ASP A 92 -1.97 5.66 -12.69
CA ASP A 92 -1.04 6.00 -13.76
C ASP A 92 -0.73 4.75 -14.61
N ALA A 93 -0.34 4.97 -15.86
CA ALA A 93 -0.12 3.90 -16.83
C ALA A 93 1.09 3.00 -16.50
N GLY A 94 2.04 3.48 -15.70
CA GLY A 94 3.24 2.74 -15.32
C GLY A 94 3.14 2.07 -13.96
N ASP A 95 3.57 0.82 -13.88
CA ASP A 95 3.72 0.16 -12.61
C ASP A 95 5.06 0.54 -11.95
N LEU A 96 5.03 0.84 -10.66
CA LEU A 96 6.24 0.98 -9.85
C LEU A 96 6.83 -0.39 -9.55
N PHE A 97 5.96 -1.36 -9.34
CA PHE A 97 6.30 -2.72 -9.02
C PHE A 97 5.12 -3.63 -9.36
N ALA A 98 5.39 -4.81 -9.90
CA ALA A 98 4.38 -5.82 -10.19
C ALA A 98 4.96 -7.21 -9.97
N GLU A 99 4.15 -8.13 -9.44
CA GLU A 99 4.57 -9.49 -9.14
C GLU A 99 3.41 -10.48 -9.30
N SER A 100 3.71 -11.64 -9.82
CA SER A 100 2.80 -12.79 -9.81
C SER A 100 3.18 -13.72 -8.66
N TRP A 101 2.20 -14.21 -7.94
CA TRP A 101 2.42 -15.01 -6.73
C TRP A 101 1.25 -15.94 -6.47
N ASN A 102 1.42 -16.88 -5.54
CA ASN A 102 0.36 -17.79 -5.14
C ASN A 102 -0.24 -17.33 -3.81
N ALA A 103 -1.53 -17.07 -3.80
CA ALA A 103 -2.24 -16.59 -2.62
C ALA A 103 -2.42 -17.67 -1.53
N HIS A 104 -2.11 -18.94 -1.80
CA HIS A 104 -2.04 -19.99 -0.80
C HIS A 104 -0.66 -20.02 -0.16
N GLY A 105 -0.46 -19.19 0.87
CA GLY A 105 0.78 -19.12 1.63
C GLY A 105 1.95 -18.44 0.92
N GLY A 106 1.75 -17.88 -0.27
CA GLY A 106 2.78 -17.10 -0.96
C GLY A 106 3.03 -15.77 -0.27
N VAL A 107 4.24 -15.26 -0.43
CA VAL A 107 4.68 -13.99 0.14
C VAL A 107 5.40 -13.18 -0.93
N VAL A 108 5.08 -11.89 -1.00
CA VAL A 108 5.80 -10.93 -1.83
C VAL A 108 6.36 -9.84 -0.95
N ARG A 109 7.63 -9.54 -1.14
CA ARG A 109 8.31 -8.48 -0.44
C ARG A 109 9.15 -7.66 -1.42
N TRP A 110 8.85 -6.38 -1.49
CA TRP A 110 9.67 -5.41 -2.18
C TRP A 110 10.42 -4.56 -1.15
N LEU A 111 11.71 -4.43 -1.32
CA LEU A 111 12.60 -3.65 -0.46
C LEU A 111 13.41 -2.70 -1.33
N ALA A 112 13.33 -1.41 -1.03
CA ALA A 112 14.08 -0.41 -1.77
C ALA A 112 15.58 -0.50 -1.49
N ALA A 113 16.37 -0.42 -2.55
CA ALA A 113 17.78 -0.06 -2.40
C ALA A 113 17.90 1.41 -1.97
N PRO A 114 19.00 1.81 -1.30
CA PRO A 114 19.20 3.20 -0.91
C PRO A 114 19.10 4.15 -2.10
N GLY A 115 18.22 5.14 -2.00
CA GLY A 115 17.96 6.12 -3.05
C GLY A 115 16.92 5.70 -4.11
N GLU A 116 16.37 4.49 -4.00
CA GLU A 116 15.36 3.96 -4.93
C GLU A 116 13.97 3.83 -4.30
N GLU A 117 13.75 4.47 -3.18
CA GLU A 117 12.47 4.45 -2.49
C GLU A 117 11.37 5.13 -3.32
N PHE A 118 10.14 4.64 -3.22
CA PHE A 118 9.00 5.35 -3.79
C PHE A 118 8.71 6.60 -2.97
N VAL A 119 8.69 7.75 -3.64
CA VAL A 119 8.42 9.03 -2.99
C VAL A 119 6.97 9.44 -3.23
N LEU A 120 6.27 9.72 -2.14
CA LEU A 120 4.94 10.32 -2.14
C LEU A 120 5.09 11.82 -1.86
N LEU A 121 4.44 12.61 -2.66
CA LEU A 121 4.46 14.08 -2.55
C LEU A 121 3.06 14.59 -2.23
#